data_9d181380adfccd68b185e28b41930fee
#
_entry.id   9d181380adfccd68b185e28b41930fee
#
_cell.length_a   1.000
_cell.length_b   1.000
_cell.length_c   1.000
_cell.angle_alpha   90.00
_cell.angle_beta   90.00
_cell.angle_gamma   90.00
#
_symmetry.space_group_name_H-M   'P 1'
#
loop_
_entity.id
_entity.type
_entity.pdbx_description
1 polymer ?
#
loop_
_entity_poly.entity_id
_entity_poly.type
_entity_poly.pdbx_seq_one_letter_code
_entity_poly.pdbx_strand_id
1 'polypeptide(L)'
;MRFDPAPSELFALARHRVHEAEGPGRRSFALLQAARHTEALIWIIPGHAPHQPMLRGLPEGVGERLHLIRPANETDLLWATEEALRSEGVGLVIAEPEKPLSLIAGRRLQLAAEAGRTTGLMLIREGQGSNAAETRWH
;
A
#
# COMPACT_ATOMS: atom_id res chain seq x y z
N MET A 1 17.52 -21.86 -21.91
CA MET A 1 17.56 -20.39 -21.83
C MET A 1 17.13 -19.97 -20.44
N ARG A 2 17.95 -19.18 -19.79
CA ARG A 2 17.67 -18.71 -18.44
C ARG A 2 16.95 -17.36 -18.53
N PHE A 3 15.78 -17.26 -17.87
CA PHE A 3 15.06 -16.00 -17.78
C PHE A 3 15.55 -15.23 -16.54
N ASP A 4 16.12 -14.06 -16.78
CA ASP A 4 16.50 -13.13 -15.72
C ASP A 4 15.60 -11.90 -15.85
N PRO A 5 14.77 -11.58 -14.82
CA PRO A 5 13.93 -10.41 -14.89
C PRO A 5 14.80 -9.14 -14.91
N ALA A 6 14.35 -8.13 -15.64
CA ALA A 6 15.01 -6.83 -15.61
C ALA A 6 15.03 -6.28 -14.18
N PRO A 7 16.05 -5.49 -13.77
CA PRO A 7 16.07 -4.90 -12.43
C PRO A 7 14.81 -4.14 -12.06
N SER A 8 14.13 -3.50 -13.03
CA SER A 8 12.88 -2.81 -12.83
C SER A 8 11.71 -3.75 -12.50
N GLU A 9 11.83 -5.04 -12.79
CA GLU A 9 10.80 -6.05 -12.48
C GLU A 9 11.01 -6.69 -11.12
N LEU A 10 12.21 -6.56 -10.55
CA LEU A 10 12.49 -7.06 -9.20
C LEU A 10 11.63 -6.28 -8.18
N PHE A 11 11.02 -7.01 -7.26
CA PHE A 11 10.13 -6.44 -6.25
C PHE A 11 8.89 -5.74 -6.81
N ALA A 12 8.56 -5.93 -8.10
CA ALA A 12 7.36 -5.36 -8.69
C ALA A 12 6.10 -6.01 -8.11
N LEU A 13 5.13 -5.17 -7.74
CA LEU A 13 3.82 -5.64 -7.30
C LEU A 13 2.93 -5.89 -8.51
N ALA A 14 2.19 -6.99 -8.49
CA ALA A 14 1.16 -7.22 -9.52
C ALA A 14 0.14 -6.09 -9.47
N ARG A 15 -0.15 -5.48 -10.63
CA ARG A 15 -1.02 -4.32 -10.72
C ARG A 15 -2.46 -4.67 -10.39
N HIS A 16 -3.16 -3.69 -9.80
CA HIS A 16 -4.59 -3.77 -9.49
C HIS A 16 -4.93 -4.88 -8.49
N ARG A 17 -3.96 -5.21 -7.64
CA ARG A 17 -4.10 -6.18 -6.56
C ARG A 17 -3.58 -5.58 -5.26
N VAL A 18 -3.98 -6.14 -4.15
CA VAL A 18 -3.52 -5.71 -2.82
C VAL A 18 -2.46 -6.67 -2.31
N HIS A 19 -1.35 -6.10 -1.89
CA HIS A 19 -0.19 -6.82 -1.36
C HIS A 19 0.05 -6.44 0.09
N GLU A 20 0.88 -7.19 0.78
CA GLU A 20 1.26 -6.91 2.16
C GLU A 20 2.77 -6.84 2.29
N ALA A 21 3.25 -5.98 3.17
CA ALA A 21 4.64 -5.94 3.58
C ALA A 21 4.72 -5.85 5.09
N GLU A 22 5.65 -6.60 5.68
CA GLU A 22 5.87 -6.63 7.12
C GLU A 22 7.36 -6.45 7.43
N GLY A 23 7.69 -6.33 8.70
CA GLY A 23 9.07 -6.16 9.13
C GLY A 23 9.51 -4.70 9.23
N PRO A 24 10.72 -4.44 9.75
CA PRO A 24 11.18 -3.08 10.01
C PRO A 24 11.43 -2.26 8.73
N GLY A 25 11.68 -2.91 7.61
CA GLY A 25 11.90 -2.24 6.33
C GLY A 25 10.65 -1.97 5.50
N ARG A 26 9.45 -2.22 6.03
CA ARG A 26 8.21 -2.11 5.25
C ARG A 26 7.94 -0.73 4.68
N ARG A 27 8.24 0.34 5.44
CA ARG A 27 8.06 1.71 4.94
C ARG A 27 9.04 2.06 3.83
N SER A 28 10.28 1.62 3.95
CA SER A 28 11.28 1.80 2.88
C SER A 28 10.86 1.07 1.62
N PHE A 29 10.32 -0.14 1.75
CA PHE A 29 9.78 -0.90 0.63
C PHE A 29 8.61 -0.14 -0.03
N ALA A 30 7.73 0.46 0.78
CA ALA A 30 6.61 1.25 0.27
C ALA A 30 7.09 2.46 -0.53
N LEU A 31 8.13 3.16 -0.07
CA LEU A 31 8.70 4.29 -0.79
C LEU A 31 9.33 3.86 -2.13
N LEU A 32 9.98 2.70 -2.14
CA LEU A 32 10.51 2.12 -3.37
C LEU A 32 9.39 1.85 -4.36
N GLN A 33 8.27 1.29 -3.91
CA GLN A 33 7.12 1.04 -4.76
C GLN A 33 6.47 2.35 -5.23
N ALA A 34 6.37 3.35 -4.35
CA ALA A 34 5.81 4.65 -4.70
C ALA A 34 6.57 5.31 -5.86
N ALA A 35 7.90 5.16 -5.88
CA ALA A 35 8.74 5.72 -6.95
C ALA A 35 8.48 5.10 -8.32
N ARG A 36 7.86 3.92 -8.38
CA ARG A 36 7.55 3.22 -9.64
C ARG A 36 6.27 3.72 -10.31
N HIS A 37 5.46 4.50 -9.61
CA HIS A 37 4.20 5.01 -10.13
C HIS A 37 4.34 6.46 -10.55
N THR A 38 3.60 6.85 -11.58
CA THR A 38 3.56 8.24 -12.07
C THR A 38 2.26 8.94 -11.68
N GLU A 39 1.26 8.18 -11.26
CA GLU A 39 -0.05 8.70 -10.85
C GLU A 39 -0.02 9.19 -9.41
N ALA A 40 -1.16 9.66 -8.91
CA ALA A 40 -1.33 10.06 -7.52
C ALA A 40 -1.07 8.88 -6.58
N LEU A 41 -0.50 9.17 -5.42
CA LEU A 41 -0.20 8.20 -4.38
C LEU A 41 -1.00 8.59 -3.13
N ILE A 42 -1.59 7.60 -2.47
CA ILE A 42 -2.30 7.81 -1.20
C ILE A 42 -1.65 6.96 -0.13
N TRP A 43 -1.32 7.58 1.00
CA TRP A 43 -0.77 6.90 2.16
C TRP A 43 -1.67 7.15 3.36
N ILE A 44 -2.20 6.07 3.93
CA ILE A 44 -3.18 6.12 5.00
C ILE A 44 -2.54 5.60 6.28
N ILE A 45 -2.42 6.47 7.27
CA ILE A 45 -1.75 6.20 8.54
C ILE A 45 -2.75 6.43 9.68
N PRO A 46 -2.75 5.60 10.75
CA PRO A 46 -3.60 5.87 11.90
C PRO A 46 -3.40 7.29 12.42
N GLY A 47 -4.50 7.96 12.76
CA GLY A 47 -4.46 9.36 13.19
C GLY A 47 -3.61 9.62 14.43
N HIS A 48 -3.48 8.62 15.31
CA HIS A 48 -2.66 8.70 16.53
C HIS A 48 -1.21 8.25 16.33
N ALA A 49 -0.84 7.79 15.13
CA ALA A 49 0.53 7.32 14.89
C ALA A 49 1.53 8.46 15.12
N PRO A 50 2.60 8.23 15.91
CA PRO A 50 3.54 9.28 16.23
C PRO A 50 4.47 9.64 15.07
N HIS A 51 4.63 8.75 14.11
CA HIS A 51 5.54 8.94 13.00
C HIS A 51 4.80 8.92 11.68
N GLN A 52 5.05 9.94 10.86
CA GLN A 52 4.61 9.97 9.46
C GLN A 52 5.82 9.81 8.55
N PRO A 53 5.61 9.41 7.29
CA PRO A 53 6.70 9.42 6.32
C PRO A 53 7.32 10.82 6.25
N MET A 54 8.63 10.89 6.37
CA MET A 54 9.33 12.18 6.30
C MET A 54 9.32 12.69 4.87
N LEU A 55 8.94 13.97 4.68
CA LEU A 55 8.99 14.60 3.36
C LEU A 55 10.42 14.70 2.84
N ARG A 56 11.41 14.77 3.75
CA ARG A 56 12.83 14.73 3.38
C ARG A 56 13.24 13.28 3.15
N GLY A 57 13.99 13.04 2.10
CA GLY A 57 14.48 11.71 1.76
C GLY A 57 13.49 10.89 0.95
N LEU A 58 12.36 11.46 0.55
CA LEU A 58 11.47 10.80 -0.41
C LEU A 58 12.15 10.73 -1.78
N PRO A 59 11.89 9.66 -2.56
CA PRO A 59 12.36 9.62 -3.94
C PRO A 59 11.84 10.82 -4.72
N GLU A 60 12.59 11.24 -5.74
CA GLU A 60 12.23 12.39 -6.55
C GLU A 60 10.82 12.25 -7.14
N GLY A 61 10.04 13.31 -7.04
CA GLY A 61 8.67 13.36 -7.56
C GLY A 61 7.60 12.69 -6.68
N VAL A 62 7.99 11.89 -5.69
CA VAL A 62 7.01 11.20 -4.83
C VAL A 62 6.25 12.18 -3.95
N GLY A 63 6.94 13.12 -3.32
CA GLY A 63 6.32 14.08 -2.40
C GLY A 63 5.24 14.94 -3.08
N GLU A 64 5.41 15.26 -4.34
CA GLU A 64 4.46 16.07 -5.11
C GLU A 64 3.16 15.33 -5.43
N ARG A 65 3.21 14.01 -5.48
CA ARG A 65 2.09 13.14 -5.83
C ARG A 65 1.45 12.49 -4.62
N LEU A 66 2.07 12.60 -3.44
CA LEU A 66 1.66 11.90 -2.24
C LEU A 66 0.58 12.68 -1.48
N HIS A 67 -0.52 11.99 -1.19
CA HIS A 67 -1.61 12.48 -0.34
C HIS A 67 -1.62 11.64 0.93
N LEU A 68 -1.47 12.30 2.07
CA LEU A 68 -1.46 11.65 3.37
C LEU A 68 -2.84 11.77 4.01
N ILE A 69 -3.41 10.64 4.45
CA ILE A 69 -4.71 10.58 5.11
C ILE A 69 -4.50 9.97 6.49
N ARG A 70 -5.09 10.60 7.52
CA ARG A 70 -4.94 10.16 8.92
C ARG A 70 -6.31 9.92 9.56
N PRO A 71 -6.93 8.74 9.35
CA PRO A 71 -8.24 8.42 9.93
C PRO A 71 -8.17 8.33 11.46
N ALA A 72 -9.32 8.62 12.11
CA ALA A 72 -9.39 8.64 13.56
C ALA A 72 -9.36 7.25 14.21
N ASN A 73 -9.80 6.21 13.49
CA ASN A 73 -9.90 4.85 14.03
C ASN A 73 -9.69 3.82 12.93
N GLU A 74 -9.59 2.54 13.33
CA GLU A 74 -9.31 1.43 12.39
C GLU A 74 -10.44 1.22 11.38
N THR A 75 -11.68 1.38 11.79
CA THR A 75 -12.83 1.26 10.88
C THR A 75 -12.75 2.29 9.77
N ASP A 76 -12.47 3.54 10.13
CA ASP A 76 -12.31 4.62 9.15
C ASP A 76 -11.07 4.42 8.27
N LEU A 77 -10.00 3.84 8.84
CA LEU A 77 -8.80 3.52 8.07
C LEU A 77 -9.12 2.52 6.97
N LEU A 78 -9.82 1.45 7.28
CA LEU A 78 -10.20 0.44 6.30
C LEU A 78 -11.18 1.00 5.26
N TRP A 79 -12.13 1.83 5.69
CA TRP A 79 -13.05 2.49 4.78
C TRP A 79 -12.33 3.43 3.82
N ALA A 80 -11.42 4.25 4.33
CA ALA A 80 -10.63 5.17 3.51
C ALA A 80 -9.76 4.41 2.51
N THR A 81 -9.18 3.28 2.93
CA THR A 81 -8.37 2.42 2.08
C THR A 81 -9.21 1.86 0.93
N GLU A 82 -10.38 1.33 1.23
CA GLU A 82 -11.30 0.79 0.23
C GLU A 82 -11.73 1.86 -0.78
N GLU A 83 -12.10 3.04 -0.30
CA GLU A 83 -12.50 4.15 -1.17
C GLU A 83 -11.33 4.63 -2.04
N ALA A 84 -10.13 4.73 -1.47
CA ALA A 84 -8.94 5.12 -2.23
C ALA A 84 -8.63 4.09 -3.33
N LEU A 85 -8.75 2.80 -3.04
CA LEU A 85 -8.51 1.73 -4.02
C LEU A 85 -9.52 1.77 -5.17
N ARG A 86 -10.76 2.20 -4.91
CA ARG A 86 -11.78 2.35 -5.94
C ARG A 86 -11.60 3.59 -6.81
N SER A 87 -10.77 4.52 -6.39
CA SER A 87 -10.60 5.80 -7.08
C SER A 87 -9.76 5.65 -8.34
N GLU A 88 -10.28 6.07 -9.47
CA GLU A 88 -9.51 6.13 -10.71
C GLU A 88 -8.45 7.23 -10.61
N GLY A 89 -7.33 7.03 -11.28
CA GLY A 89 -6.23 7.99 -11.29
C GLY A 89 -5.26 7.87 -10.14
N VAL A 90 -5.47 6.94 -9.21
CA VAL A 90 -4.54 6.62 -8.13
C VAL A 90 -3.69 5.43 -8.56
N GLY A 91 -2.38 5.56 -8.50
CA GLY A 91 -1.47 4.48 -8.88
C GLY A 91 -1.23 3.48 -7.76
N LEU A 92 -1.04 3.99 -6.55
CA LEU A 92 -0.72 3.16 -5.39
C LEU A 92 -1.40 3.71 -4.14
N VAL A 93 -2.02 2.82 -3.39
CA VAL A 93 -2.56 3.11 -2.05
C VAL A 93 -1.74 2.33 -1.04
N ILE A 94 -1.10 3.05 -0.12
CA ILE A 94 -0.35 2.47 1.00
C ILE A 94 -1.18 2.70 2.25
N ALA A 95 -1.40 1.66 3.05
CA ALA A 95 -2.13 1.80 4.30
C ALA A 95 -1.41 1.05 5.42
N GLU A 96 -1.49 1.56 6.64
CA GLU A 96 -0.84 0.99 7.81
C GLU A 96 -1.87 0.57 8.86
N PRO A 97 -2.59 -0.54 8.64
CA PRO A 97 -3.55 -1.02 9.63
C PRO A 97 -2.83 -1.48 10.89
N GLU A 98 -3.45 -1.27 12.05
CA GLU A 98 -2.87 -1.68 13.33
C GLU A 98 -3.35 -3.05 13.78
N LYS A 99 -4.44 -3.53 13.21
CA LYS A 99 -5.06 -4.81 13.57
C LYS A 99 -5.01 -5.77 12.40
N PRO A 100 -5.02 -7.09 12.66
CA PRO A 100 -5.10 -8.07 11.60
C PRO A 100 -6.33 -7.85 10.74
N LEU A 101 -6.20 -8.00 9.43
CA LEU A 101 -7.32 -7.94 8.50
C LEU A 101 -8.04 -9.29 8.50
N SER A 102 -9.37 -9.25 8.60
CA SER A 102 -10.18 -10.44 8.37
C SER A 102 -10.10 -10.84 6.89
N LEU A 103 -10.42 -12.10 6.61
CA LEU A 103 -10.48 -12.56 5.23
C LEU A 103 -11.53 -11.78 4.43
N ILE A 104 -12.67 -11.45 5.05
CA ILE A 104 -13.74 -10.68 4.41
C ILE A 104 -13.24 -9.27 4.06
N ALA A 105 -12.59 -8.59 5.00
CA ALA A 105 -12.04 -7.27 4.74
C ALA A 105 -10.96 -7.32 3.66
N GLY A 106 -10.07 -8.31 3.70
CA GLY A 106 -9.04 -8.49 2.68
C GLY A 106 -9.62 -8.71 1.29
N ARG A 107 -10.68 -9.51 1.17
CA ARG A 107 -11.37 -9.73 -0.11
C ARG A 107 -12.03 -8.46 -0.63
N ARG A 108 -12.64 -7.67 0.25
CA ARG A 108 -13.25 -6.39 -0.13
C ARG A 108 -12.19 -5.44 -0.70
N LEU A 109 -11.00 -5.40 -0.11
CA LEU A 109 -9.91 -4.58 -0.61
C LEU A 109 -9.45 -5.07 -2.00
N GLN A 110 -9.37 -6.37 -2.22
CA GLN A 110 -9.02 -6.91 -3.53
C GLN A 110 -10.05 -6.51 -4.59
N LEU A 111 -11.34 -6.60 -4.28
CA LEU A 111 -12.39 -6.19 -5.21
C LEU A 111 -12.32 -4.68 -5.50
N ALA A 112 -12.04 -3.87 -4.50
CA ALA A 112 -11.88 -2.43 -4.68
C ALA A 112 -10.70 -2.11 -5.59
N ALA A 113 -9.57 -2.78 -5.40
CA ALA A 113 -8.38 -2.60 -6.23
C ALA A 113 -8.64 -2.95 -7.70
N GLU A 114 -9.37 -4.03 -7.94
CA GLU A 114 -9.76 -4.42 -9.30
C GLU A 114 -10.70 -3.38 -9.93
N ALA A 115 -11.72 -2.94 -9.19
CA ALA A 115 -12.70 -1.99 -9.68
C ALA A 115 -12.08 -0.63 -10.01
N GLY A 116 -11.17 -0.15 -9.18
CA GLY A 116 -10.50 1.14 -9.36
C GLY A 116 -9.24 1.07 -10.22
N ARG A 117 -8.79 -0.12 -10.57
CA ARG A 117 -7.51 -0.34 -11.27
C ARG A 117 -6.35 0.32 -10.51
N THR A 118 -6.33 0.10 -9.20
CA THR A 118 -5.36 0.68 -8.29
C THR A 118 -4.63 -0.43 -7.56
N THR A 119 -3.33 -0.28 -7.38
CA THR A 119 -2.52 -1.23 -6.62
C THR A 119 -2.51 -0.82 -5.15
N GLY A 120 -2.65 -1.80 -4.26
CA GLY A 120 -2.60 -1.57 -2.82
C GLY A 120 -1.41 -2.25 -2.17
N LEU A 121 -0.86 -1.60 -1.15
CA LEU A 121 0.20 -2.15 -0.32
C LEU A 121 -0.14 -1.87 1.15
N MET A 122 -0.44 -2.93 1.88
CA MET A 122 -0.75 -2.87 3.30
C MET A 122 0.53 -3.10 4.09
N LEU A 123 0.95 -2.12 4.88
CA LEU A 123 2.08 -2.24 5.78
C LEU A 123 1.56 -2.76 7.11
N ILE A 124 1.75 -4.05 7.33
CA ILE A 124 1.18 -4.76 8.47
C ILE A 124 2.23 -5.00 9.55
N ARG A 125 1.76 -5.24 10.76
CA ARG A 125 2.62 -5.74 11.82
C ARG A 125 2.94 -7.20 11.53
N GLU A 126 4.13 -7.62 11.91
CA GLU A 126 4.60 -8.98 11.65
C GLU A 126 3.61 -10.01 12.18
N GLY A 127 3.29 -10.99 11.35
CA GLY A 127 2.36 -12.06 11.69
C GLY A 127 0.88 -11.70 11.60
N GLN A 128 0.52 -10.48 11.15
CA GLN A 128 -0.88 -10.02 11.09
C GLN A 128 -1.42 -9.92 9.67
N GLY A 129 -0.88 -10.70 8.75
CA GLY A 129 -1.31 -10.68 7.37
C GLY A 129 -2.65 -11.37 7.11
N SER A 130 -3.27 -11.03 6.00
CA SER A 130 -4.50 -11.63 5.50
C SER A 130 -4.19 -12.71 4.48
N ASN A 131 -4.98 -13.79 4.49
CA ASN A 131 -4.89 -14.83 3.45
C ASN A 131 -5.41 -14.36 2.10
N ALA A 132 -6.05 -13.19 2.02
CA ALA A 132 -6.54 -12.62 0.77
C ALA A 132 -5.48 -11.78 0.04
N ALA A 133 -4.33 -11.50 0.65
CA ALA A 133 -3.27 -10.75 -0.01
C ALA A 133 -2.69 -11.50 -1.21
N GLU A 134 -2.40 -10.75 -2.28
CA GLU A 134 -1.79 -11.32 -3.48
C GLU A 134 -0.36 -11.80 -3.20
N THR A 135 0.43 -10.98 -2.50
CA THR A 135 1.78 -11.35 -2.04
C THR A 135 2.04 -10.79 -0.66
N ARG A 136 3.02 -11.33 0.02
CA ARG A 136 3.50 -10.81 1.30
C ARG A 136 5.02 -10.72 1.26
N TRP A 137 5.55 -9.54 1.56
CA TRP A 137 6.96 -9.22 1.55
C TRP A 137 7.46 -9.01 2.97
N HIS A 138 8.68 -9.43 3.22
CA HIS A 138 9.32 -9.25 4.53
C HIS A 138 10.69 -8.60 4.39
#